data_89418f68aacc11722305a6c73459d998
#
_entry.id   89418f68aacc11722305a6c73459d998
#
_cell.length_a   1.000
_cell.length_b   1.000
_cell.length_c   1.000
_cell.angle_alpha   90.00
_cell.angle_beta   90.00
_cell.angle_gamma   90.00
#
_symmetry.space_group_name_H-M   'P 1'
#
loop_
_entity.id
_entity.type
_entity.pdbx_description
1 polymer ?
#
loop_
_entity_poly.entity_id
_entity_poly.type
_entity_poly.pdbx_seq_one_letter_code
_entity_poly.pdbx_strand_id
1 'polypeptide(L)'
;YTNLTEIRRKVFKEVSALAYEKADKSVDEIAHQMEELPYKIIPGDIATYRESVFLERAIVGERIRMTMGMPMQGVDQPEQISDGLEEASRPEVYYQPPLINIVKFACNACEDNVYRVTNACQGCLAHPCREICPKEAISFVDKKAYIDQEKCIQCGMCFKVCPYQAIHHHVRPCAAACGMDAIGSDEHGRADIDYEKCVSCGQCLVNCPFGAIADKSQIFQVIQAINEGYTVVPIVAPSFVGQFGKGSVGRLREAFKEIRRSEER
;
A
#
# COMPACT_ATOMS: atom_id res chain seq x y z
N TYR A 1 -16.52 0.85 2.93
CA TYR A 1 -15.37 0.84 2.01
C TYR A 1 -14.68 2.20 2.08
N THR A 2 -13.35 2.22 2.01
CA THR A 2 -12.54 3.45 1.95
C THR A 2 -12.27 3.83 0.49
N ASN A 3 -11.97 5.10 0.23
CA ASN A 3 -11.57 5.55 -1.13
C ASN A 3 -10.42 4.72 -1.68
N LEU A 4 -9.47 4.29 -0.83
CA LEU A 4 -8.37 3.41 -1.22
C LEU A 4 -8.86 2.05 -1.73
N THR A 5 -9.86 1.46 -1.07
CA THR A 5 -10.47 0.20 -1.52
C THR A 5 -11.16 0.35 -2.87
N GLU A 6 -11.80 1.48 -3.11
CA GLU A 6 -12.45 1.78 -4.40
C GLU A 6 -11.43 1.93 -5.53
N ILE A 7 -10.32 2.64 -5.29
CA ILE A 7 -9.23 2.78 -6.26
C ILE A 7 -8.63 1.40 -6.59
N ARG A 8 -8.34 0.57 -5.58
CA ARG A 8 -7.84 -0.80 -5.80
C ARG A 8 -8.80 -1.62 -6.66
N ARG A 9 -10.09 -1.56 -6.39
CA ARG A 9 -11.11 -2.27 -7.19
C ARG A 9 -11.18 -1.78 -8.62
N LYS A 10 -11.08 -0.47 -8.85
CA LYS A 10 -11.02 0.10 -10.19
C LYS A 10 -9.79 -0.42 -10.93
N VAL A 11 -8.61 -0.40 -10.29
CA VAL A 11 -7.37 -0.94 -10.89
C VAL A 11 -7.55 -2.41 -11.27
N PHE A 12 -8.02 -3.26 -10.36
CA PHE A 12 -8.23 -4.69 -10.65
C PHE A 12 -9.23 -4.91 -11.79
N LYS A 13 -10.33 -4.14 -11.83
CA LYS A 13 -11.33 -4.22 -12.88
C LYS A 13 -10.74 -3.84 -14.24
N GLU A 14 -10.02 -2.72 -14.33
CA GLU A 14 -9.48 -2.23 -15.59
C GLU A 14 -8.35 -3.15 -16.10
N VAL A 15 -7.47 -3.63 -15.22
CA VAL A 15 -6.43 -4.61 -15.59
C VAL A 15 -7.04 -5.93 -16.05
N SER A 16 -8.10 -6.40 -15.39
CA SER A 16 -8.80 -7.62 -15.83
C SER A 16 -9.43 -7.44 -17.21
N ALA A 17 -10.09 -6.30 -17.45
CA ALA A 17 -10.67 -6.00 -18.77
C ALA A 17 -9.57 -5.96 -19.85
N LEU A 18 -8.45 -5.29 -19.57
CA LEU A 18 -7.31 -5.23 -20.48
C LEU A 18 -6.74 -6.62 -20.79
N ALA A 19 -6.67 -7.51 -19.78
CA ALA A 19 -6.18 -8.86 -19.95
C ALA A 19 -7.08 -9.71 -20.87
N TYR A 20 -8.40 -9.56 -20.78
CA TYR A 20 -9.31 -10.24 -21.71
C TYR A 20 -9.23 -9.66 -23.13
N GLU A 21 -9.09 -8.36 -23.27
CA GLU A 21 -8.96 -7.71 -24.59
C GLU A 21 -7.66 -8.09 -25.32
N LYS A 22 -6.62 -8.51 -24.60
CA LYS A 22 -5.34 -8.91 -25.20
C LYS A 22 -5.46 -10.12 -26.14
N ALA A 23 -6.45 -10.98 -25.95
CA ALA A 23 -6.67 -12.12 -26.85
C ALA A 23 -6.78 -11.69 -28.33
N ASP A 24 -7.32 -10.47 -28.56
CA ASP A 24 -7.63 -9.95 -29.91
C ASP A 24 -6.70 -8.78 -30.32
N LYS A 25 -5.72 -8.39 -29.50
CA LYS A 25 -4.89 -7.18 -29.68
C LYS A 25 -3.40 -7.48 -29.64
N SER A 26 -2.63 -6.65 -30.32
CA SER A 26 -1.16 -6.66 -30.25
C SER A 26 -0.66 -6.15 -28.89
N VAL A 27 0.60 -6.46 -28.57
CA VAL A 27 1.26 -5.96 -27.35
C VAL A 27 1.33 -4.44 -27.35
N ASP A 28 1.58 -3.82 -28.51
CA ASP A 28 1.66 -2.36 -28.62
C ASP A 28 0.30 -1.68 -28.37
N GLU A 29 -0.80 -2.26 -28.82
CA GLU A 29 -2.15 -1.74 -28.55
C GLU A 29 -2.48 -1.84 -27.05
N ILE A 30 -2.09 -2.93 -26.41
CA ILE A 30 -2.26 -3.10 -24.97
C ILE A 30 -1.38 -2.13 -24.18
N ALA A 31 -0.13 -1.93 -24.62
CA ALA A 31 0.77 -0.94 -24.01
C ALA A 31 0.16 0.47 -24.08
N HIS A 32 -0.37 0.87 -25.23
CA HIS A 32 -1.02 2.17 -25.37
C HIS A 32 -2.24 2.32 -24.44
N GLN A 33 -3.09 1.32 -24.39
CA GLN A 33 -4.25 1.31 -23.48
C GLN A 33 -3.82 1.38 -22.01
N MET A 34 -2.74 0.69 -21.64
CA MET A 34 -2.20 0.71 -20.29
C MET A 34 -1.77 2.12 -19.85
N GLU A 35 -1.14 2.89 -20.76
CA GLU A 35 -0.77 4.30 -20.51
C GLU A 35 -2.00 5.20 -20.28
N GLU A 36 -3.16 4.86 -20.83
CA GLU A 36 -4.40 5.60 -20.63
C GLU A 36 -5.13 5.27 -19.32
N LEU A 37 -4.89 4.08 -18.73
CA LEU A 37 -5.62 3.62 -17.56
C LEU A 37 -5.55 4.58 -16.36
N PRO A 38 -4.42 5.21 -15.99
CA PRO A 38 -4.39 6.18 -14.90
C PRO A 38 -5.36 7.35 -15.11
N TYR A 39 -5.55 7.80 -16.34
CA TYR A 39 -6.48 8.88 -16.68
C TYR A 39 -7.94 8.42 -16.64
N LYS A 40 -8.20 7.16 -16.98
CA LYS A 40 -9.53 6.54 -16.87
C LYS A 40 -9.95 6.32 -15.40
N ILE A 41 -9.00 5.91 -14.56
CA ILE A 41 -9.24 5.62 -13.14
C ILE A 41 -9.35 6.91 -12.33
N ILE A 42 -8.49 7.90 -12.63
CA ILE A 42 -8.46 9.24 -12.02
C ILE A 42 -8.76 10.29 -13.10
N PRO A 43 -10.05 10.49 -13.42
CA PRO A 43 -10.47 11.47 -14.45
C PRO A 43 -10.40 12.91 -13.91
N GLY A 44 -10.38 13.87 -14.84
CA GLY A 44 -10.40 15.29 -14.52
C GLY A 44 -9.04 15.88 -14.18
N ASP A 45 -9.03 17.10 -13.70
CA ASP A 45 -7.83 17.92 -13.44
C ASP A 45 -7.65 18.28 -11.96
N ILE A 46 -8.63 17.90 -11.11
CA ILE A 46 -8.64 18.22 -9.68
C ILE A 46 -8.23 16.97 -8.90
N ALA A 47 -7.22 17.13 -8.05
CA ALA A 47 -6.79 16.08 -7.12
C ALA A 47 -7.86 15.80 -6.05
N THR A 48 -8.03 14.53 -5.67
CA THR A 48 -9.06 14.08 -4.73
C THR A 48 -8.53 13.56 -3.41
N TYR A 49 -7.31 13.01 -3.40
CA TYR A 49 -6.72 12.39 -2.20
C TYR A 49 -5.22 12.66 -2.03
N ARG A 50 -4.61 13.42 -2.94
CA ARG A 50 -3.22 13.87 -2.89
C ARG A 50 -3.12 15.35 -3.27
N GLU A 51 -1.93 15.89 -3.21
CA GLU A 51 -1.64 17.31 -3.51
C GLU A 51 -1.79 17.64 -5.00
N SER A 52 -1.69 16.62 -5.86
CA SER A 52 -1.70 16.77 -7.31
C SER A 52 -2.36 15.57 -7.99
N VAL A 53 -3.15 15.83 -9.02
CA VAL A 53 -3.73 14.79 -9.89
C VAL A 53 -2.64 13.98 -10.61
N PHE A 54 -1.51 14.60 -10.92
CA PHE A 54 -0.36 13.90 -11.51
C PHE A 54 0.23 12.88 -10.56
N LEU A 55 0.34 13.21 -9.27
CA LEU A 55 0.79 12.29 -8.24
C LEU A 55 -0.22 11.14 -8.05
N GLU A 56 -1.51 11.43 -8.04
CA GLU A 56 -2.56 10.40 -7.97
C GLU A 56 -2.46 9.40 -9.13
N ARG A 57 -2.27 9.90 -10.35
CA ARG A 57 -2.09 9.06 -11.55
C ARG A 57 -0.80 8.27 -11.53
N ALA A 58 0.31 8.84 -11.08
CA ALA A 58 1.56 8.12 -10.92
C ALA A 58 1.42 6.96 -9.91
N ILE A 59 0.76 7.18 -8.77
CA ILE A 59 0.47 6.12 -7.77
C ILE A 59 -0.39 5.02 -8.39
N VAL A 60 -1.40 5.38 -9.17
CA VAL A 60 -2.27 4.42 -9.87
C VAL A 60 -1.48 3.67 -10.95
N GLY A 61 -0.56 4.32 -11.67
CA GLY A 61 0.34 3.69 -12.64
C GLY A 61 1.15 2.57 -12.01
N GLU A 62 1.79 2.82 -10.86
CA GLU A 62 2.54 1.79 -10.13
C GLU A 62 1.63 0.63 -9.66
N ARG A 63 0.40 0.93 -9.24
CA ARG A 63 -0.57 -0.10 -8.87
C ARG A 63 -1.01 -0.95 -10.06
N ILE A 64 -1.15 -0.35 -11.25
CA ILE A 64 -1.46 -1.08 -12.48
C ILE A 64 -0.31 -2.04 -12.79
N ARG A 65 0.94 -1.56 -12.79
CA ARG A 65 2.12 -2.41 -13.00
C ARG A 65 2.15 -3.60 -12.06
N MET A 66 2.01 -3.36 -10.76
CA MET A 66 1.99 -4.44 -9.77
C MET A 66 0.80 -5.39 -9.92
N THR A 67 -0.37 -4.88 -10.32
CA THR A 67 -1.54 -5.73 -10.59
C THR A 67 -1.32 -6.62 -11.82
N MET A 68 -0.49 -6.19 -12.76
CA MET A 68 -0.04 -6.97 -13.92
C MET A 68 1.18 -7.87 -13.61
N GLY A 69 1.60 -7.98 -12.35
CA GLY A 69 2.74 -8.80 -11.94
C GLY A 69 4.11 -8.20 -12.21
N MET A 70 4.17 -6.97 -12.74
CA MET A 70 5.41 -6.28 -13.05
C MET A 70 6.07 -5.70 -11.78
N PRO A 71 7.39 -5.47 -11.77
CA PRO A 71 8.06 -4.73 -10.71
C PRO A 71 7.66 -3.25 -10.75
N MET A 72 7.84 -2.55 -9.62
CA MET A 72 7.75 -1.09 -9.61
C MET A 72 8.87 -0.46 -10.44
N GLN A 73 8.59 0.73 -10.95
CA GLN A 73 9.59 1.55 -11.65
C GLN A 73 10.60 2.17 -10.67
N GLY A 74 11.80 2.41 -11.15
CA GLY A 74 12.77 3.27 -10.47
C GLY A 74 12.29 4.72 -10.46
N VAL A 75 12.44 5.41 -9.32
CA VAL A 75 12.05 6.84 -9.22
C VAL A 75 13.04 7.78 -9.91
N ASP A 76 14.18 7.29 -10.30
CA ASP A 76 15.31 8.02 -10.89
C ASP A 76 15.45 7.84 -12.39
N GLN A 77 14.61 6.99 -12.99
CA GLN A 77 14.66 6.71 -14.44
C GLN A 77 13.28 6.98 -15.08
N PRO A 78 13.26 7.60 -16.25
CA PRO A 78 12.02 7.78 -17.00
C PRO A 78 11.65 6.48 -17.71
N GLU A 79 10.61 5.82 -17.21
CA GLU A 79 10.06 4.60 -17.78
C GLU A 79 8.56 4.79 -18.07
N GLN A 80 8.05 4.11 -19.09
CA GLN A 80 6.62 4.04 -19.34
C GLN A 80 5.99 3.01 -18.42
N ILE A 81 4.73 3.20 -18.04
CA ILE A 81 4.05 2.22 -17.17
C ILE A 81 3.89 0.86 -17.85
N SER A 82 3.98 0.80 -19.16
CA SER A 82 3.94 -0.40 -20.01
C SER A 82 5.28 -1.13 -20.16
N ASP A 83 6.39 -0.54 -19.72
CA ASP A 83 7.71 -1.17 -19.85
C ASP A 83 7.74 -2.50 -19.08
N GLY A 84 8.13 -3.59 -19.79
CA GLY A 84 8.11 -4.95 -19.28
C GLY A 84 6.78 -5.71 -19.54
N LEU A 85 5.82 -5.13 -20.25
CA LEU A 85 4.54 -5.75 -20.57
C LEU A 85 4.70 -7.05 -21.37
N GLU A 86 5.65 -7.10 -22.31
CA GLU A 86 5.88 -8.29 -23.15
C GLU A 86 6.23 -9.52 -22.28
N GLU A 87 7.12 -9.34 -21.31
CA GLU A 87 7.48 -10.41 -20.39
C GLU A 87 6.32 -10.77 -19.46
N ALA A 88 5.65 -9.77 -18.87
CA ALA A 88 4.51 -9.96 -17.99
C ALA A 88 3.30 -10.61 -18.70
N SER A 89 3.28 -10.56 -20.04
CA SER A 89 2.21 -11.17 -20.85
C SER A 89 2.31 -12.67 -20.99
N ARG A 90 3.41 -13.28 -20.56
CA ARG A 90 3.59 -14.75 -20.64
C ARG A 90 2.88 -15.44 -19.48
N PRO A 91 2.02 -16.43 -19.73
CA PRO A 91 1.31 -17.14 -18.65
C PRO A 91 2.24 -17.89 -17.69
N GLU A 92 3.45 -18.24 -18.13
CA GLU A 92 4.45 -18.93 -17.32
C GLU A 92 5.14 -18.02 -16.29
N VAL A 93 5.04 -16.70 -16.45
CA VAL A 93 5.61 -15.73 -15.52
C VAL A 93 4.71 -15.62 -14.29
N TYR A 94 5.06 -16.32 -13.24
CA TYR A 94 4.30 -16.33 -12.00
C TYR A 94 5.22 -16.26 -10.78
N TYR A 95 4.65 -15.83 -9.66
CA TYR A 95 5.30 -15.75 -8.35
C TYR A 95 6.70 -15.13 -8.37
N GLN A 96 6.75 -13.86 -8.72
CA GLN A 96 7.98 -13.08 -8.65
C GLN A 96 7.96 -12.18 -7.40
N PRO A 97 8.65 -12.57 -6.30
CA PRO A 97 8.77 -11.71 -5.14
C PRO A 97 9.55 -10.42 -5.48
N PRO A 98 9.43 -9.37 -4.67
CA PRO A 98 8.57 -9.27 -3.49
C PRO A 98 7.10 -9.04 -3.84
N LEU A 99 6.18 -9.66 -3.05
CA LEU A 99 4.73 -9.52 -3.27
C LEU A 99 4.15 -8.24 -2.66
N ILE A 100 4.77 -7.72 -1.62
CA ILE A 100 4.37 -6.46 -0.97
C ILE A 100 5.45 -5.41 -1.22
N ASN A 101 5.04 -4.26 -1.72
CA ASN A 101 5.94 -3.20 -2.13
C ASN A 101 5.50 -1.84 -1.59
N ILE A 102 6.43 -0.91 -1.45
CA ILE A 102 6.14 0.47 -1.03
C ILE A 102 6.36 1.40 -2.20
N VAL A 103 5.29 2.04 -2.64
CA VAL A 103 5.36 3.16 -3.59
C VAL A 103 5.98 4.34 -2.85
N LYS A 104 7.27 4.56 -3.02
CA LYS A 104 8.08 5.48 -2.20
C LYS A 104 7.56 6.92 -2.25
N PHE A 105 7.16 7.40 -3.42
CA PHE A 105 6.60 8.76 -3.57
C PHE A 105 5.16 8.90 -3.05
N ALA A 106 4.48 7.79 -2.74
CA ALA A 106 3.19 7.78 -2.06
C ALA A 106 3.33 7.70 -0.53
N CYS A 107 4.54 7.41 -0.02
CA CYS A 107 4.78 7.28 1.41
C CYS A 107 4.86 8.65 2.09
N ASN A 108 4.07 8.83 3.14
CA ASN A 108 4.00 10.09 3.89
C ASN A 108 5.12 10.24 4.94
N ALA A 109 6.14 9.39 4.94
CA ALA A 109 7.23 9.40 5.93
C ALA A 109 6.73 9.56 7.38
N CYS A 110 5.70 8.77 7.76
CA CYS A 110 5.11 8.86 9.09
C CYS A 110 6.18 8.67 10.18
N GLU A 111 6.10 9.49 11.21
CA GLU A 111 6.97 9.31 12.38
C GLU A 111 6.76 7.93 13.01
N ASP A 112 7.85 7.33 13.47
CA ASP A 112 7.84 6.02 14.09
C ASP A 112 8.57 6.05 15.42
N ASN A 113 7.90 5.53 16.46
CA ASN A 113 8.40 5.48 17.83
C ASN A 113 8.89 6.84 18.37
N VAL A 114 8.12 7.91 18.15
CA VAL A 114 8.46 9.28 18.57
C VAL A 114 7.46 9.80 19.59
N TYR A 115 7.94 10.42 20.67
CA TYR A 115 7.12 11.11 21.66
C TYR A 115 7.06 12.60 21.35
N ARG A 116 5.86 13.16 21.22
CA ARG A 116 5.64 14.58 20.98
C ARG A 116 4.66 15.18 21.97
N VAL A 117 4.91 16.44 22.33
CA VAL A 117 3.99 17.20 23.18
C VAL A 117 2.92 17.84 22.31
N THR A 118 1.67 17.65 22.68
CA THR A 118 0.51 18.24 22.00
C THR A 118 0.10 19.58 22.60
N ASN A 119 -0.85 20.25 21.96
CA ASN A 119 -1.43 21.50 22.46
C ASN A 119 -2.17 21.36 23.80
N ALA A 120 -2.46 20.15 24.26
CA ALA A 120 -3.06 19.88 25.56
C ALA A 120 -2.12 20.15 26.74
N CYS A 121 -0.82 20.42 26.50
CA CYS A 121 0.13 20.74 27.55
C CYS A 121 -0.26 22.04 28.28
N GLN A 122 -0.40 21.96 29.61
CA GLN A 122 -0.78 23.09 30.45
C GLN A 122 0.42 23.81 31.06
N GLY A 123 1.65 23.37 30.79
CA GLY A 123 2.85 23.99 31.41
C GLY A 123 2.81 23.94 32.95
N CYS A 124 2.38 22.80 33.51
CA CYS A 124 2.17 22.61 34.94
C CYS A 124 3.45 22.94 35.76
N LEU A 125 3.29 23.50 36.96
CA LEU A 125 4.42 23.94 37.82
C LEU A 125 5.32 22.77 38.26
N ALA A 126 4.73 21.58 38.48
CA ALA A 126 5.46 20.41 38.97
C ALA A 126 6.37 19.76 37.93
N HIS A 127 6.15 20.04 36.64
CA HIS A 127 6.91 19.49 35.49
C HIS A 127 7.24 17.99 35.57
N PRO A 128 6.28 17.06 35.89
CA PRO A 128 6.60 15.65 36.15
C PRO A 128 7.25 14.97 34.94
N CYS A 129 6.95 15.41 33.73
CA CYS A 129 7.57 14.87 32.53
C CYS A 129 9.07 15.20 32.44
N ARG A 130 9.50 16.38 32.87
CA ARG A 130 10.92 16.80 32.91
C ARG A 130 11.65 16.05 34.04
N GLU A 131 11.07 16.06 35.24
CA GLU A 131 11.68 15.44 36.42
C GLU A 131 11.93 13.92 36.24
N ILE A 132 11.06 13.21 35.49
CA ILE A 132 11.22 11.77 35.24
C ILE A 132 12.19 11.47 34.11
N CYS A 133 12.62 12.44 33.32
CA CYS A 133 13.40 12.20 32.11
C CYS A 133 14.87 11.90 32.42
N PRO A 134 15.38 10.67 32.23
CA PRO A 134 16.76 10.30 32.60
C PRO A 134 17.81 10.96 31.68
N LYS A 135 17.40 11.53 30.55
CA LYS A 135 18.27 12.19 29.57
C LYS A 135 18.10 13.70 29.53
N GLU A 136 17.32 14.25 30.44
CA GLU A 136 17.03 15.70 30.47
C GLU A 136 16.59 16.24 29.08
N ALA A 137 15.90 15.41 28.31
CA ALA A 137 15.47 15.72 26.94
C ALA A 137 14.25 16.67 26.90
N ILE A 138 13.71 17.11 28.08
CA ILE A 138 12.50 17.93 28.12
C ILE A 138 12.81 19.30 28.62
N SER A 139 12.57 20.32 27.81
CA SER A 139 12.63 21.72 28.08
C SER A 139 11.25 22.39 28.04
N PHE A 140 11.15 23.63 28.48
CA PHE A 140 9.92 24.43 28.41
C PHE A 140 10.16 25.68 27.59
N VAL A 141 9.34 25.87 26.56
CA VAL A 141 9.31 27.03 25.69
C VAL A 141 7.88 27.58 25.70
N ASP A 142 7.69 28.86 25.94
CA ASP A 142 6.37 29.52 26.01
C ASP A 142 5.36 28.80 26.89
N LYS A 143 5.77 28.34 28.06
CA LYS A 143 4.99 27.59 29.05
C LYS A 143 4.53 26.20 28.55
N LYS A 144 5.07 25.67 27.46
CA LYS A 144 4.81 24.35 26.97
C LYS A 144 6.07 23.46 27.01
N ALA A 145 5.89 22.19 27.33
CA ALA A 145 6.98 21.24 27.27
C ALA A 145 7.38 21.00 25.81
N TYR A 146 8.67 20.82 25.58
CA TYR A 146 9.26 20.41 24.31
C TYR A 146 10.19 19.23 24.55
N ILE A 147 10.13 18.22 23.71
CA ILE A 147 10.99 17.03 23.77
C ILE A 147 12.03 17.14 22.66
N ASP A 148 13.28 17.24 23.07
CA ASP A 148 14.45 17.20 22.19
C ASP A 148 14.61 15.76 21.67
N GLN A 149 14.38 15.54 20.37
CA GLN A 149 14.42 14.23 19.77
C GLN A 149 15.83 13.63 19.65
N GLU A 150 16.87 14.48 19.65
CA GLU A 150 18.27 14.02 19.61
C GLU A 150 18.72 13.43 20.96
N LYS A 151 18.18 13.97 22.06
CA LYS A 151 18.44 13.48 23.42
C LYS A 151 17.48 12.37 23.86
N CYS A 152 16.31 12.30 23.22
CA CYS A 152 15.24 11.41 23.63
C CYS A 152 15.57 9.95 23.29
N ILE A 153 15.63 9.09 24.30
CA ILE A 153 15.82 7.62 24.14
C ILE A 153 14.50 6.85 23.99
N GLN A 154 13.40 7.53 23.78
CA GLN A 154 12.08 6.94 23.50
C GLN A 154 11.56 5.97 24.59
N CYS A 155 11.95 6.17 25.84
CA CYS A 155 11.58 5.27 26.95
C CYS A 155 10.11 5.40 27.41
N GLY A 156 9.39 6.42 27.01
CA GLY A 156 7.97 6.64 27.29
C GLY A 156 7.62 7.04 28.73
N MET A 157 8.59 7.26 29.63
CA MET A 157 8.30 7.62 31.02
C MET A 157 7.52 8.93 31.12
N CYS A 158 7.89 9.94 30.33
CA CYS A 158 7.20 11.23 30.31
C CYS A 158 5.73 11.13 29.87
N PHE A 159 5.44 10.23 28.94
CA PHE A 159 4.08 9.92 28.50
C PHE A 159 3.23 9.37 29.62
N LYS A 160 3.78 8.44 30.43
CA LYS A 160 3.06 7.78 31.53
C LYS A 160 2.74 8.71 32.69
N VAL A 161 3.59 9.71 32.99
CA VAL A 161 3.44 10.58 34.16
C VAL A 161 2.68 11.86 33.87
N CYS A 162 2.37 12.17 32.60
CA CYS A 162 1.68 13.41 32.25
C CYS A 162 0.21 13.36 32.72
N PRO A 163 -0.24 14.18 33.69
CA PRO A 163 -1.59 14.14 34.21
C PRO A 163 -2.62 14.64 33.20
N TYR A 164 -2.17 15.41 32.19
CA TYR A 164 -3.02 15.94 31.12
C TYR A 164 -3.01 15.09 29.86
N GLN A 165 -2.26 13.97 29.85
CA GLN A 165 -2.09 13.14 28.64
C GLN A 165 -1.65 13.96 27.42
N ALA A 166 -0.86 15.01 27.66
CA ALA A 166 -0.45 15.96 26.64
C ALA A 166 0.75 15.47 25.80
N ILE A 167 1.34 14.33 26.15
CA ILE A 167 2.41 13.72 25.39
C ILE A 167 1.81 12.55 24.61
N HIS A 168 2.07 12.51 23.30
CA HIS A 168 1.58 11.47 22.43
C HIS A 168 2.72 10.62 21.90
N HIS A 169 2.50 9.31 21.83
CA HIS A 169 3.43 8.36 21.21
C HIS A 169 3.02 8.14 19.76
N HIS A 170 3.82 8.65 18.85
CA HIS A 170 3.62 8.45 17.42
C HIS A 170 4.24 7.13 17.00
N VAL A 171 3.43 6.26 16.42
CA VAL A 171 3.86 4.98 15.88
C VAL A 171 3.38 4.89 14.43
N ARG A 172 4.27 4.51 13.55
CA ARG A 172 3.95 4.33 12.13
C ARG A 172 2.96 3.18 11.96
N PRO A 173 1.77 3.39 11.38
CA PRO A 173 0.74 2.35 11.34
C PRO A 173 1.16 1.07 10.63
N CYS A 174 1.93 1.15 9.54
CA CYS A 174 2.41 -0.02 8.83
C CYS A 174 3.47 -0.81 9.61
N ALA A 175 4.36 -0.13 10.36
CA ALA A 175 5.34 -0.79 11.22
C ALA A 175 4.65 -1.42 12.44
N ALA A 176 3.74 -0.69 13.09
CA ALA A 176 2.96 -1.20 14.23
C ALA A 176 2.13 -2.45 13.88
N ALA A 177 1.66 -2.57 12.64
CA ALA A 177 0.90 -3.72 12.17
C ALA A 177 1.79 -4.89 11.72
N CYS A 178 3.11 -4.71 11.65
CA CYS A 178 4.03 -5.74 11.17
C CYS A 178 4.45 -6.68 12.32
N GLY A 179 3.84 -7.86 12.38
CA GLY A 179 4.20 -8.87 13.39
C GLY A 179 5.61 -9.47 13.24
N MET A 180 6.29 -9.19 12.12
CA MET A 180 7.66 -9.66 11.85
C MET A 180 8.72 -8.59 12.06
N ASP A 181 8.31 -7.38 12.47
CA ASP A 181 9.21 -6.22 12.62
C ASP A 181 10.07 -5.98 11.37
N ALA A 182 9.45 -6.13 10.19
CA ALA A 182 10.11 -6.05 8.89
C ALA A 182 10.03 -4.65 8.27
N ILE A 183 9.46 -3.63 8.95
CA ILE A 183 9.30 -2.30 8.39
C ILE A 183 10.12 -1.28 9.19
N GLY A 184 11.15 -0.78 8.54
CA GLY A 184 12.00 0.29 9.04
C GLY A 184 11.76 1.62 8.32
N SER A 185 12.78 2.48 8.36
CA SER A 185 12.83 3.77 7.66
C SER A 185 14.03 3.81 6.72
N ASP A 186 13.85 4.36 5.54
CA ASP A 186 14.95 4.73 4.66
C ASP A 186 15.60 6.07 5.09
N GLU A 187 16.61 6.52 4.37
CA GLU A 187 17.35 7.77 4.62
C GLU A 187 16.47 9.04 4.58
N HIS A 188 15.30 8.96 3.92
CA HIS A 188 14.33 10.05 3.84
C HIS A 188 13.19 9.89 4.86
N GLY A 189 13.29 8.96 5.81
CA GLY A 189 12.27 8.68 6.80
C GLY A 189 11.03 7.95 6.24
N ARG A 190 11.04 7.54 4.97
CA ARG A 190 9.95 6.76 4.37
C ARG A 190 10.03 5.31 4.82
N ALA A 191 8.87 4.63 4.85
CA ALA A 191 8.85 3.21 5.16
C ALA A 191 9.74 2.41 4.19
N ASP A 192 10.43 1.42 4.74
CA ASP A 192 11.24 0.48 4.00
C ASP A 192 11.03 -0.94 4.50
N ILE A 193 10.98 -1.92 3.59
CA ILE A 193 10.69 -3.33 3.93
C ILE A 193 11.99 -4.13 3.88
N ASP A 194 12.32 -4.74 5.01
CA ASP A 194 13.32 -5.79 5.09
C ASP A 194 12.72 -7.10 4.52
N TYR A 195 13.06 -7.41 3.28
CA TYR A 195 12.49 -8.57 2.58
C TYR A 195 13.01 -9.91 3.10
N GLU A 196 14.07 -9.93 3.89
CA GLU A 196 14.55 -11.16 4.54
C GLU A 196 13.61 -11.55 5.71
N LYS A 197 12.98 -10.57 6.35
CA LYS A 197 12.01 -10.78 7.43
C LYS A 197 10.57 -10.83 6.93
N CYS A 198 10.28 -10.24 5.78
CA CYS A 198 8.92 -10.07 5.29
C CYS A 198 8.31 -11.40 4.84
N VAL A 199 7.19 -11.80 5.45
CA VAL A 199 6.41 -13.00 5.09
C VAL A 199 5.23 -12.69 4.17
N SER A 200 5.17 -11.52 3.57
CA SER A 200 4.14 -11.09 2.60
C SER A 200 2.69 -11.22 3.10
N CYS A 201 2.45 -11.09 4.40
CA CYS A 201 1.10 -11.26 5.00
C CYS A 201 0.12 -10.11 4.67
N GLY A 202 0.60 -8.96 4.18
CA GLY A 202 -0.22 -7.82 3.76
C GLY A 202 -0.78 -6.96 4.90
N GLN A 203 -0.47 -7.19 6.18
CA GLN A 203 -0.97 -6.37 7.28
C GLN A 203 -0.59 -4.89 7.16
N CYS A 204 0.62 -4.60 6.72
CA CYS A 204 1.09 -3.23 6.48
C CYS A 204 0.27 -2.52 5.38
N LEU A 205 -0.17 -3.24 4.34
CA LEU A 205 -0.99 -2.71 3.26
C LEU A 205 -2.37 -2.28 3.77
N VAL A 206 -2.99 -3.09 4.62
CA VAL A 206 -4.33 -2.80 5.19
C VAL A 206 -4.27 -1.61 6.14
N ASN A 207 -3.16 -1.46 6.88
CA ASN A 207 -3.00 -0.44 7.91
C ASN A 207 -2.35 0.86 7.41
N CYS A 208 -1.93 0.94 6.14
CA CYS A 208 -1.40 2.18 5.59
C CYS A 208 -2.52 3.15 5.18
N PRO A 209 -2.76 4.26 5.92
CA PRO A 209 -3.86 5.18 5.60
C PRO A 209 -3.62 5.97 4.31
N PHE A 210 -2.38 6.07 3.87
CA PHE A 210 -1.99 6.77 2.65
C PHE A 210 -2.02 5.87 1.41
N GLY A 211 -2.23 4.56 1.59
CA GLY A 211 -2.20 3.61 0.47
C GLY A 211 -0.85 3.55 -0.25
N ALA A 212 0.24 3.86 0.44
CA ALA A 212 1.58 3.79 -0.14
C ALA A 212 2.07 2.34 -0.32
N ILE A 213 1.45 1.38 0.35
CA ILE A 213 1.81 -0.03 0.22
C ILE A 213 0.86 -0.70 -0.76
N ALA A 214 1.40 -1.48 -1.65
CA ALA A 214 0.64 -2.19 -2.66
C ALA A 214 1.14 -3.64 -2.80
N ASP A 215 0.22 -4.49 -3.21
CA ASP A 215 0.43 -5.90 -3.46
C ASP A 215 0.66 -6.17 -4.95
N LYS A 216 1.62 -7.03 -5.25
CA LYS A 216 1.78 -7.59 -6.58
C LYS A 216 0.74 -8.68 -6.79
N SER A 217 0.03 -8.62 -7.90
CA SER A 217 -1.01 -9.57 -8.30
C SER A 217 -0.61 -10.31 -9.58
N GLN A 218 -1.28 -11.40 -9.88
CA GLN A 218 -1.10 -12.18 -11.09
C GLN A 218 -2.42 -12.33 -11.87
N ILE A 219 -3.32 -11.36 -11.69
CA ILE A 219 -4.63 -11.35 -12.37
C ILE A 219 -4.43 -11.42 -13.89
N PHE A 220 -3.46 -10.66 -14.41
CA PHE A 220 -3.19 -10.61 -15.84
C PHE A 220 -2.76 -11.97 -16.38
N GLN A 221 -1.76 -12.62 -15.75
CA GLN A 221 -1.24 -13.93 -16.15
C GLN A 221 -2.30 -15.02 -16.05
N VAL A 222 -3.13 -15.01 -15.00
CA VAL A 222 -4.23 -15.97 -14.85
C VAL A 222 -5.23 -15.85 -15.99
N ILE A 223 -5.58 -14.62 -16.38
CA ILE A 223 -6.51 -14.38 -17.49
C ILE A 223 -5.85 -14.79 -18.83
N GLN A 224 -4.56 -14.50 -19.03
CA GLN A 224 -3.84 -14.99 -20.22
C GLN A 224 -3.83 -16.51 -20.29
N ALA A 225 -3.56 -17.21 -19.18
CA ALA A 225 -3.62 -18.67 -19.13
C ALA A 225 -5.02 -19.19 -19.50
N ILE A 226 -6.08 -18.51 -19.07
CA ILE A 226 -7.45 -18.87 -19.47
C ILE A 226 -7.63 -18.66 -20.98
N ASN A 227 -7.21 -17.51 -21.52
CA ASN A 227 -7.34 -17.18 -22.95
C ASN A 227 -6.57 -18.15 -23.85
N GLU A 228 -5.44 -18.67 -23.38
CA GLU A 228 -4.62 -19.67 -24.09
C GLU A 228 -5.11 -21.12 -23.90
N GLY A 229 -6.23 -21.32 -23.21
CA GLY A 229 -6.86 -22.63 -23.03
C GLY A 229 -6.24 -23.50 -21.93
N TYR A 230 -5.40 -22.94 -21.05
CA TYR A 230 -4.87 -23.69 -19.91
C TYR A 230 -5.98 -24.06 -18.92
N THR A 231 -5.83 -25.20 -18.27
CA THR A 231 -6.74 -25.62 -17.20
C THR A 231 -6.36 -24.89 -15.91
N VAL A 232 -7.15 -23.89 -15.52
CA VAL A 232 -6.96 -23.15 -14.27
C VAL A 232 -7.81 -23.75 -13.16
N VAL A 233 -7.16 -24.16 -12.05
CA VAL A 233 -7.83 -24.76 -10.89
C VAL A 233 -7.75 -23.77 -9.72
N PRO A 234 -8.87 -23.16 -9.29
CA PRO A 234 -8.86 -22.23 -8.16
C PRO A 234 -8.73 -22.98 -6.83
N ILE A 235 -7.73 -22.57 -6.01
CA ILE A 235 -7.60 -22.98 -4.62
C ILE A 235 -8.00 -21.79 -3.76
N VAL A 236 -9.11 -21.92 -3.04
CA VAL A 236 -9.71 -20.82 -2.27
C VAL A 236 -9.44 -21.01 -0.78
N ALA A 237 -8.82 -20.00 -0.17
CA ALA A 237 -8.59 -19.99 1.27
C ALA A 237 -9.92 -19.93 2.04
N PRO A 238 -10.06 -20.60 3.21
CA PRO A 238 -11.28 -20.58 4.03
C PRO A 238 -11.73 -19.16 4.43
N SER A 239 -10.80 -18.21 4.49
CA SER A 239 -11.06 -16.80 4.81
C SER A 239 -11.95 -16.06 3.79
N PHE A 240 -12.32 -16.68 2.65
CA PHE A 240 -13.28 -16.09 1.71
C PHE A 240 -14.69 -15.95 2.31
N VAL A 241 -15.01 -16.75 3.32
CA VAL A 241 -16.32 -16.76 3.98
C VAL A 241 -16.60 -15.38 4.59
N GLY A 242 -17.73 -14.79 4.21
CA GLY A 242 -18.13 -13.45 4.65
C GLY A 242 -17.59 -12.29 3.79
N GLN A 243 -16.61 -12.49 2.92
CA GLN A 243 -16.10 -11.42 2.04
C GLN A 243 -17.07 -11.05 0.92
N PHE A 244 -17.88 -11.98 0.47
CA PHE A 244 -18.88 -11.81 -0.60
C PHE A 244 -20.32 -11.82 -0.06
N GLY A 245 -20.53 -11.31 1.14
CA GLY A 245 -21.84 -11.25 1.80
C GLY A 245 -22.43 -12.66 1.99
N LYS A 246 -23.63 -12.91 1.47
CA LYS A 246 -24.29 -14.23 1.52
C LYS A 246 -23.77 -15.21 0.46
N GLY A 247 -22.57 -15.00 -0.08
CA GLY A 247 -21.93 -15.88 -1.06
C GLY A 247 -21.68 -17.28 -0.48
N SER A 248 -22.20 -18.29 -1.12
CA SER A 248 -21.94 -19.69 -0.81
C SER A 248 -20.82 -20.25 -1.70
N VAL A 249 -20.23 -21.38 -1.30
CA VAL A 249 -19.27 -22.13 -2.14
C VAL A 249 -19.85 -22.43 -3.52
N GLY A 250 -21.18 -22.71 -3.59
CA GLY A 250 -21.87 -22.95 -4.86
C GLY A 250 -21.86 -21.72 -5.77
N ARG A 251 -22.16 -20.55 -5.26
CA ARG A 251 -22.10 -19.28 -6.03
C ARG A 251 -20.69 -18.94 -6.47
N LEU A 252 -19.69 -19.19 -5.63
CA LEU A 252 -18.30 -18.98 -6.00
C LEU A 252 -17.88 -19.92 -7.15
N ARG A 253 -18.31 -21.19 -7.11
CA ARG A 253 -18.09 -22.15 -8.19
C ARG A 253 -18.73 -21.72 -9.51
N GLU A 254 -19.96 -21.20 -9.46
CA GLU A 254 -20.63 -20.66 -10.66
C GLU A 254 -19.88 -19.42 -11.19
N ALA A 255 -19.43 -18.50 -10.32
CA ALA A 255 -18.64 -17.35 -10.73
C ALA A 255 -17.33 -17.76 -11.45
N PHE A 256 -16.62 -18.77 -10.96
CA PHE A 256 -15.43 -19.29 -11.64
C PHE A 256 -15.74 -19.92 -13.00
N LYS A 257 -16.91 -20.59 -13.15
CA LYS A 257 -17.34 -21.09 -14.45
C LYS A 257 -17.65 -19.97 -15.43
N GLU A 258 -18.29 -18.91 -14.98
CA GLU A 258 -18.60 -17.74 -15.83
C GLU A 258 -17.33 -17.03 -16.31
N ILE A 259 -16.29 -16.88 -15.46
CA ILE A 259 -14.99 -16.33 -15.84
C ILE A 259 -14.37 -17.15 -16.99
N ARG A 260 -14.50 -18.48 -16.97
CA ARG A 260 -14.00 -19.37 -18.02
C ARG A 260 -14.84 -19.34 -19.28
N ARG A 261 -16.16 -19.07 -19.18
CA ARG A 261 -17.10 -19.06 -20.32
C ARG A 261 -17.11 -17.77 -21.13
N SER A 262 -16.44 -16.72 -20.69
CA SER A 262 -16.33 -15.48 -21.47
C SER A 262 -15.60 -15.66 -22.81
N GLU A 263 -15.00 -16.84 -23.04
CA GLU A 263 -14.38 -17.23 -24.32
C GLU A 263 -15.37 -17.78 -25.35
N GLU A 264 -16.61 -18.09 -24.99
CA GLU A 264 -17.60 -18.63 -25.93
C GLU A 264 -18.51 -17.56 -26.59
N ARG A 265 -18.10 -16.28 -26.58
CA ARG A 265 -18.89 -15.20 -27.18
C ARG A 265 -18.19 -14.49 -28.32
#